data_941084e955807bad6103dc43733ce247
#
_entry.id   941084e955807bad6103dc43733ce247
#
_cell.length_a   1.000
_cell.length_b   1.000
_cell.length_c   1.000
_cell.angle_alpha   90.00
_cell.angle_beta   90.00
_cell.angle_gamma   90.00
#
_symmetry.space_group_name_H-M   'P 1'
#
loop_
_entity.id
_entity.type
_entity.pdbx_description
1 polymer ?
#
loop_
_entity_poly.entity_id
_entity_poly.type
_entity_poly.pdbx_seq_one_letter_code
_entity_poly.pdbx_strand_id
1 'polypeptide(L)'
;MILQKNPSVRVSRRPIWTGSVTIGLVNLPVKLYAMVYDREISFRFLHKLDGQPLKYERVCTKDEKIIPWEEVVKGYEVAKNEYVIFDKEELEAVKPESDKRIRLYKFVDYLSVDPIYFERSYVLLPDRSEDAYSLLLEVLKKMGKAGAGRITMRTKEYPALVHAYKDSLVLTTLRYAYEVIDPHGFEELKALKEPGKTEVYLAKKIIVDLSGEFDIAEYEDGYKQRVEDLIKKKIKGETMVIEKPVQEEAKGLMVALRETLKQLEKK
;
A
#
# COMPACT_ATOMS: atom_id res chain seq x y z
N MET A 1 -30.51 9.44 -12.99
CA MET A 1 -30.60 9.21 -11.53
C MET A 1 -29.76 8.00 -11.11
N ILE A 2 -28.50 7.87 -11.59
CA ILE A 2 -27.59 6.72 -11.33
C ILE A 2 -26.20 7.18 -10.84
N LEU A 3 -25.97 8.45 -10.63
CA LEU A 3 -24.75 8.95 -9.99
C LEU A 3 -25.07 9.39 -8.57
N GLN A 4 -25.46 8.41 -7.76
CA GLN A 4 -25.70 8.66 -6.35
C GLN A 4 -24.45 8.38 -5.53
N LYS A 5 -24.15 9.40 -4.74
CA LYS A 5 -23.49 9.39 -3.43
C LYS A 5 -22.11 8.75 -3.39
N ASN A 6 -21.15 9.57 -3.04
CA ASN A 6 -19.98 9.09 -2.27
C ASN A 6 -20.47 7.94 -1.37
N PRO A 7 -20.18 6.67 -1.69
CA PRO A 7 -20.64 5.62 -0.81
C PRO A 7 -19.88 5.84 0.49
N SER A 8 -20.60 6.22 1.54
CA SER A 8 -20.11 6.09 2.90
C SER A 8 -19.32 4.79 2.94
N VAL A 9 -18.08 4.84 3.41
CA VAL A 9 -17.19 3.67 3.47
C VAL A 9 -17.99 2.55 4.10
N ARG A 10 -18.48 1.61 3.29
CA ARG A 10 -19.09 0.39 3.84
C ARG A 10 -17.95 -0.37 4.48
N VAL A 11 -17.79 -0.18 5.77
CA VAL A 11 -16.90 -1.02 6.58
C VAL A 11 -17.30 -2.46 6.27
N SER A 12 -16.37 -3.26 5.73
CA SER A 12 -16.64 -4.68 5.48
C SER A 12 -17.08 -5.30 6.79
N ARG A 13 -18.29 -5.82 6.84
CA ARG A 13 -18.81 -6.51 8.03
C ARG A 13 -18.20 -7.90 8.25
N ARG A 14 -17.41 -8.38 7.27
CA ARG A 14 -16.74 -9.69 7.37
C ARG A 14 -15.28 -9.48 7.73
N PRO A 15 -14.79 -10.09 8.83
CA PRO A 15 -13.39 -10.05 9.17
C PRO A 15 -12.57 -10.77 8.10
N ILE A 16 -11.38 -10.24 7.82
CA ILE A 16 -10.38 -10.87 6.94
C ILE A 16 -9.72 -12.04 7.66
N TRP A 17 -9.60 -11.92 8.98
CA TRP A 17 -8.95 -12.89 9.83
C TRP A 17 -9.55 -12.82 11.24
N THR A 18 -9.62 -13.95 11.93
CA THR A 18 -10.08 -14.08 13.32
C THR A 18 -9.08 -14.92 14.07
N GLY A 19 -8.72 -14.49 15.27
CA GLY A 19 -7.75 -15.16 16.11
C GLY A 19 -7.50 -14.37 17.39
N SER A 20 -6.28 -14.36 17.89
CA SER A 20 -5.94 -13.64 19.13
C SER A 20 -4.59 -12.96 19.08
N VAL A 21 -4.45 -11.83 19.78
CA VAL A 21 -3.14 -11.24 20.12
C VAL A 21 -2.64 -11.92 21.39
N THR A 22 -1.40 -12.41 21.36
CA THR A 22 -0.78 -13.09 22.50
C THR A 22 0.48 -12.36 22.98
N ILE A 23 0.56 -12.17 24.30
CA ILE A 23 1.70 -11.53 24.99
C ILE A 23 2.04 -12.42 26.17
N GLY A 24 3.04 -13.28 26.01
CA GLY A 24 3.32 -14.33 27.00
C GLY A 24 2.09 -15.21 27.21
N LEU A 25 1.54 -15.23 28.42
CA LEU A 25 0.33 -16.01 28.78
C LEU A 25 -0.98 -15.23 28.54
N VAL A 26 -0.90 -13.93 28.23
CA VAL A 26 -2.09 -13.13 27.94
C VAL A 26 -2.59 -13.45 26.56
N ASN A 27 -3.89 -13.73 26.43
CA ASN A 27 -4.56 -14.03 25.18
C ASN A 27 -5.74 -13.07 24.99
N LEU A 28 -5.71 -12.29 23.93
CA LEU A 28 -6.71 -11.30 23.58
C LEU A 28 -7.41 -11.70 22.26
N PRO A 29 -8.60 -12.30 22.30
CA PRO A 29 -9.37 -12.62 21.10
C PRO A 29 -9.73 -11.37 20.30
N VAL A 30 -9.47 -11.41 18.98
CA VAL A 30 -9.69 -10.25 18.08
C VAL A 30 -10.14 -10.67 16.68
N LYS A 31 -10.78 -9.74 16.00
CA LYS A 31 -11.13 -9.80 14.57
C LYS A 31 -10.39 -8.72 13.81
N LEU A 32 -9.82 -9.08 12.66
CA LEU A 32 -9.05 -8.21 11.79
C LEU A 32 -9.91 -7.76 10.60
N TYR A 33 -9.95 -6.45 10.35
CA TYR A 33 -10.66 -5.86 9.22
C TYR A 33 -9.73 -4.96 8.41
N ALA A 34 -9.93 -4.91 7.07
CA ALA A 34 -9.18 -3.98 6.24
C ALA A 34 -9.45 -2.54 6.67
N MET A 35 -8.38 -1.75 6.81
CA MET A 35 -8.45 -0.34 7.10
C MET A 35 -8.28 0.51 5.85
N VAL A 36 -7.63 -0.02 4.83
CA VAL A 36 -7.36 0.64 3.55
C VAL A 36 -7.98 -0.19 2.43
N TYR A 37 -8.64 0.48 1.51
CA TYR A 37 -9.25 -0.11 0.31
C TYR A 37 -8.76 0.64 -0.92
N ASP A 38 -8.30 -0.10 -1.91
CA ASP A 38 -8.03 0.45 -3.23
C ASP A 38 -9.35 0.84 -3.89
N ARG A 39 -9.43 2.08 -4.38
CA ARG A 39 -10.62 2.64 -5.02
C ARG A 39 -10.32 3.09 -6.43
N GLU A 40 -9.51 2.30 -7.13
CA GLU A 40 -9.22 2.54 -8.54
C GLU A 40 -10.46 2.33 -9.41
N ILE A 41 -10.56 3.12 -10.48
CA ILE A 41 -11.59 2.91 -11.49
C ILE A 41 -11.16 1.69 -12.32
N SER A 42 -11.91 0.60 -12.23
CA SER A 42 -11.64 -0.61 -13.00
C SER A 42 -12.39 -0.61 -14.33
N PHE A 43 -11.68 -0.92 -15.40
CA PHE A 43 -12.26 -1.14 -16.73
C PHE A 43 -12.25 -2.62 -17.07
N ARG A 44 -13.30 -3.07 -17.77
CA ARG A 44 -13.33 -4.41 -18.37
C ARG A 44 -12.88 -4.32 -19.82
N PHE A 45 -12.10 -5.28 -20.26
CA PHE A 45 -11.77 -5.40 -21.68
C PHE A 45 -12.98 -5.96 -22.44
N LEU A 46 -13.34 -5.25 -23.50
CA LEU A 46 -14.48 -5.59 -24.34
C LEU A 46 -14.01 -5.79 -25.78
N HIS A 47 -14.68 -6.65 -26.51
CA HIS A 47 -14.47 -6.81 -27.94
C HIS A 47 -14.93 -5.55 -28.67
N LYS A 48 -14.07 -5.01 -29.56
CA LYS A 48 -14.29 -3.71 -30.20
C LYS A 48 -15.53 -3.67 -31.10
N LEU A 49 -15.86 -4.80 -31.73
CA LEU A 49 -16.94 -4.86 -32.72
C LEU A 49 -18.34 -4.96 -32.11
N ASP A 50 -18.49 -5.70 -31.03
CA ASP A 50 -19.80 -6.02 -30.43
C ASP A 50 -19.95 -5.61 -28.97
N GLY A 51 -18.86 -5.09 -28.34
CA GLY A 51 -18.87 -4.63 -26.95
C GLY A 51 -18.98 -5.76 -25.92
N GLN A 52 -18.80 -7.03 -26.30
CA GLN A 52 -18.92 -8.15 -25.36
C GLN A 52 -17.65 -8.30 -24.49
N PRO A 53 -17.80 -8.70 -23.22
CA PRO A 53 -16.66 -8.97 -22.35
C PRO A 53 -15.79 -10.11 -22.86
N LEU A 54 -14.45 -9.94 -22.79
CA LEU A 54 -13.50 -10.96 -23.16
C LEU A 54 -13.34 -12.01 -22.06
N LYS A 55 -13.15 -13.28 -22.46
CA LYS A 55 -12.68 -14.37 -21.60
C LYS A 55 -11.19 -14.56 -21.78
N TYR A 56 -10.53 -15.03 -20.73
CA TYR A 56 -9.12 -15.39 -20.75
C TYR A 56 -8.97 -16.89 -20.62
N GLU A 57 -8.21 -17.49 -21.51
CA GLU A 57 -7.90 -18.91 -21.50
C GLU A 57 -6.40 -19.11 -21.31
N ARG A 58 -6.02 -20.22 -20.68
CA ARG A 58 -4.62 -20.58 -20.48
C ARG A 58 -4.18 -21.38 -21.69
N VAL A 59 -3.17 -20.88 -22.38
CA VAL A 59 -2.65 -21.51 -23.58
C VAL A 59 -1.22 -21.93 -23.34
N CYS A 60 -0.87 -23.17 -23.71
CA CYS A 60 0.50 -23.66 -23.68
C CYS A 60 1.33 -22.93 -24.73
N THR A 61 2.47 -22.40 -24.35
CA THR A 61 3.35 -21.64 -25.26
C THR A 61 4.04 -22.50 -26.30
N LYS A 62 4.04 -23.85 -26.15
CA LYS A 62 4.70 -24.79 -27.06
C LYS A 62 3.80 -25.22 -28.21
N ASP A 63 2.54 -25.50 -27.96
CA ASP A 63 1.63 -26.12 -28.94
C ASP A 63 0.27 -25.38 -29.06
N GLU A 64 0.16 -24.21 -28.41
CA GLU A 64 -1.01 -23.32 -28.42
C GLU A 64 -2.34 -23.96 -27.97
N LYS A 65 -2.26 -25.11 -27.28
CA LYS A 65 -3.45 -25.75 -26.72
C LYS A 65 -3.96 -25.07 -25.47
N ILE A 66 -5.29 -25.02 -25.33
CA ILE A 66 -5.95 -24.57 -24.11
C ILE A 66 -5.77 -25.64 -23.03
N ILE A 67 -5.20 -25.23 -21.89
CA ILE A 67 -4.89 -26.11 -20.77
C ILE A 67 -5.94 -25.94 -19.66
N PRO A 68 -6.67 -27.00 -19.27
CA PRO A 68 -7.58 -26.98 -18.14
C PRO A 68 -6.81 -26.79 -16.83
N TRP A 69 -7.52 -26.26 -15.80
CA TRP A 69 -6.85 -25.90 -14.53
C TRP A 69 -6.24 -27.09 -13.80
N GLU A 70 -6.82 -28.26 -13.99
CA GLU A 70 -6.41 -29.54 -13.38
C GLU A 70 -5.04 -30.02 -13.88
N GLU A 71 -4.64 -29.57 -15.08
CA GLU A 71 -3.34 -29.90 -15.71
C GLU A 71 -2.27 -28.84 -15.43
N VAL A 72 -2.60 -27.77 -14.65
CA VAL A 72 -1.65 -26.70 -14.35
C VAL A 72 -0.88 -27.03 -13.07
N VAL A 73 0.44 -27.15 -13.19
CA VAL A 73 1.37 -27.31 -12.07
C VAL A 73 2.13 -26.00 -11.79
N LYS A 74 2.79 -25.90 -10.64
CA LYS A 74 3.65 -24.75 -10.31
C LYS A 74 5.11 -25.12 -10.59
N GLY A 75 5.80 -24.27 -11.35
CA GLY A 75 7.23 -24.37 -11.60
C GLY A 75 8.00 -23.20 -11.02
N TYR A 76 9.17 -23.45 -10.45
CA TYR A 76 10.14 -22.43 -10.05
C TYR A 76 11.29 -22.43 -11.07
N GLU A 77 11.56 -21.30 -11.70
CA GLU A 77 12.63 -21.16 -12.69
C GLU A 77 13.98 -21.07 -11.98
N VAL A 78 14.83 -22.07 -12.18
CA VAL A 78 16.19 -22.15 -11.60
C VAL A 78 17.26 -21.64 -12.55
N ALA A 79 17.01 -21.79 -13.86
CA ALA A 79 17.80 -21.22 -14.94
C ALA A 79 16.86 -20.90 -16.11
N LYS A 80 17.33 -20.15 -17.10
CA LYS A 80 16.51 -19.73 -18.26
C LYS A 80 15.84 -20.94 -18.92
N ASN A 81 14.51 -21.01 -18.83
CA ASN A 81 13.66 -22.11 -19.32
C ASN A 81 13.86 -23.47 -18.62
N GLU A 82 14.54 -23.52 -17.48
CA GLU A 82 14.62 -24.72 -16.62
C GLU A 82 13.75 -24.51 -15.38
N TYR A 83 12.79 -25.43 -15.17
CA TYR A 83 11.80 -25.33 -14.10
C TYR A 83 11.85 -26.57 -13.20
N VAL A 84 11.89 -26.34 -11.89
CA VAL A 84 11.56 -27.37 -10.90
C VAL A 84 10.06 -27.33 -10.68
N ILE A 85 9.41 -28.46 -10.94
CA ILE A 85 7.95 -28.60 -10.78
C ILE A 85 7.64 -29.00 -9.34
N PHE A 86 6.61 -28.40 -8.78
CA PHE A 86 6.11 -28.70 -7.44
C PHE A 86 4.67 -29.18 -7.50
N ASP A 87 4.40 -30.27 -6.82
CA ASP A 87 3.06 -30.74 -6.58
C ASP A 87 2.37 -29.89 -5.53
N LYS A 88 1.03 -29.91 -5.56
CA LYS A 88 0.24 -29.11 -4.62
C LYS A 88 0.49 -29.55 -3.17
N GLU A 89 0.65 -30.83 -2.93
CA GLU A 89 0.88 -31.46 -1.64
C GLU A 89 2.23 -31.04 -1.05
N GLU A 90 3.28 -30.96 -1.85
CA GLU A 90 4.60 -30.48 -1.43
C GLU A 90 4.55 -29.03 -0.96
N LEU A 91 3.87 -28.17 -1.70
CA LEU A 91 3.71 -26.77 -1.35
C LEU A 91 2.77 -26.56 -0.15
N GLU A 92 1.79 -27.43 0.05
CA GLU A 92 0.95 -27.42 1.25
C GLU A 92 1.75 -27.82 2.50
N ALA A 93 2.64 -28.80 2.39
CA ALA A 93 3.44 -29.29 3.51
C ALA A 93 4.42 -28.27 4.08
N VAL A 94 4.91 -27.33 3.25
CA VAL A 94 5.83 -26.26 3.69
C VAL A 94 5.12 -24.96 4.09
N LYS A 95 3.79 -24.91 4.02
CA LYS A 95 3.04 -23.73 4.49
C LYS A 95 3.20 -23.56 6.00
N PRO A 96 3.38 -22.31 6.46
CA PRO A 96 3.39 -22.05 7.88
C PRO A 96 2.04 -22.45 8.49
N GLU A 97 2.09 -23.19 9.59
CA GLU A 97 0.88 -23.48 10.37
C GLU A 97 0.27 -22.17 10.87
N SER A 98 -0.98 -21.92 10.50
CA SER A 98 -1.72 -20.79 11.04
C SER A 98 -2.37 -21.19 12.35
N ASP A 99 -1.71 -20.88 13.46
CA ASP A 99 -2.27 -21.07 14.81
C ASP A 99 -3.29 -19.97 15.19
N LYS A 100 -3.63 -19.11 14.25
CA LYS A 100 -4.54 -17.96 14.42
C LYS A 100 -4.13 -17.04 15.58
N ARG A 101 -2.82 -16.82 15.74
CA ARG A 101 -2.25 -15.95 16.76
C ARG A 101 -1.38 -14.86 16.15
N ILE A 102 -1.53 -13.65 16.70
CA ILE A 102 -0.60 -12.54 16.53
C ILE A 102 0.32 -12.60 17.75
N ARG A 103 1.51 -13.15 17.58
CA ARG A 103 2.46 -13.33 18.69
C ARG A 103 3.32 -12.10 18.83
N LEU A 104 3.17 -11.36 19.92
CA LEU A 104 4.03 -10.20 20.24
C LEU A 104 5.21 -10.68 21.08
N TYR A 105 6.42 -10.37 20.63
CA TYR A 105 7.66 -10.78 21.27
C TYR A 105 8.32 -9.66 22.06
N LYS A 106 8.12 -8.40 21.64
CA LYS A 106 8.71 -7.21 22.28
C LYS A 106 7.87 -5.98 22.01
N PHE A 107 8.13 -4.92 22.79
CA PHE A 107 7.54 -3.60 22.59
C PHE A 107 8.64 -2.60 22.22
N VAL A 108 8.38 -1.79 21.22
CA VAL A 108 9.28 -0.78 20.68
C VAL A 108 8.62 0.59 20.66
N ASP A 109 9.39 1.67 20.58
CA ASP A 109 8.82 2.99 20.32
C ASP A 109 8.24 3.00 18.90
N TYR A 110 6.96 3.36 18.77
CA TYR A 110 6.30 3.34 17.47
C TYR A 110 7.02 4.21 16.44
N LEU A 111 7.46 5.41 16.85
CA LEU A 111 8.16 6.37 15.99
C LEU A 111 9.59 5.95 15.65
N SER A 112 10.17 4.94 16.32
CA SER A 112 11.50 4.42 15.98
C SER A 112 11.48 3.42 14.82
N VAL A 113 10.30 2.98 14.39
CA VAL A 113 10.16 2.04 13.27
C VAL A 113 10.15 2.82 11.97
N ASP A 114 11.11 2.54 11.09
CA ASP A 114 11.22 3.22 9.81
C ASP A 114 9.97 2.93 8.94
N PRO A 115 9.26 3.99 8.47
CA PRO A 115 8.06 3.85 7.66
C PRO A 115 8.23 3.03 6.37
N ILE A 116 9.45 2.88 5.85
CA ILE A 116 9.75 2.08 4.66
C ILE A 116 9.34 0.62 4.82
N TYR A 117 9.32 0.11 6.06
CA TYR A 117 8.90 -1.25 6.36
C TYR A 117 7.38 -1.42 6.42
N PHE A 118 6.60 -0.34 6.56
CA PHE A 118 5.14 -0.46 6.66
C PHE A 118 4.54 -0.91 5.33
N GLU A 119 3.66 -1.93 5.38
CA GLU A 119 3.03 -2.50 4.18
C GLU A 119 1.53 -2.23 4.18
N ARG A 120 0.78 -2.88 5.08
CA ARG A 120 -0.69 -2.76 5.14
C ARG A 120 -1.16 -2.64 6.58
N SER A 121 -2.16 -1.79 6.79
CA SER A 121 -2.78 -1.58 8.09
C SER A 121 -4.19 -2.18 8.15
N TYR A 122 -4.50 -2.76 9.29
CA TYR A 122 -5.76 -3.42 9.59
C TYR A 122 -6.26 -2.96 10.96
N VAL A 123 -7.56 -2.71 11.10
CA VAL A 123 -8.14 -2.46 12.42
C VAL A 123 -8.40 -3.79 13.13
N LEU A 124 -7.97 -3.88 14.38
CA LEU A 124 -8.29 -4.96 15.30
C LEU A 124 -9.53 -4.57 16.10
N LEU A 125 -10.52 -5.42 16.12
CA LEU A 125 -11.69 -5.27 16.99
C LEU A 125 -11.75 -6.40 18.01
N PRO A 126 -12.24 -6.16 19.24
CA PRO A 126 -12.36 -7.19 20.24
C PRO A 126 -13.37 -8.26 19.79
N ASP A 127 -13.11 -9.51 20.19
CA ASP A 127 -14.05 -10.63 20.04
C ASP A 127 -14.37 -11.19 21.43
N ARG A 128 -15.32 -10.59 22.14
CA ARG A 128 -15.70 -10.89 23.52
C ARG A 128 -14.53 -10.70 24.51
N SER A 129 -13.77 -9.64 24.33
CA SER A 129 -12.54 -9.35 25.10
C SER A 129 -12.36 -7.85 25.33
N GLU A 130 -13.46 -7.14 25.51
CA GLU A 130 -13.52 -5.68 25.55
C GLU A 130 -12.61 -5.10 26.64
N ASP A 131 -12.59 -5.68 27.84
CA ASP A 131 -11.78 -5.20 28.99
C ASP A 131 -10.28 -5.33 28.70
N ALA A 132 -9.83 -6.50 28.22
CA ALA A 132 -8.43 -6.72 27.87
C ALA A 132 -8.00 -5.88 26.66
N TYR A 133 -8.91 -5.67 25.71
CA TYR A 133 -8.70 -4.80 24.56
C TYR A 133 -8.51 -3.35 25.00
N SER A 134 -9.40 -2.83 25.84
CA SER A 134 -9.35 -1.46 26.36
C SER A 134 -8.09 -1.20 27.17
N LEU A 135 -7.70 -2.19 28.00
CA LEU A 135 -6.46 -2.11 28.77
C LEU A 135 -5.23 -2.03 27.85
N LEU A 136 -5.11 -2.91 26.86
CA LEU A 136 -3.98 -2.90 25.95
C LEU A 136 -3.93 -1.61 25.14
N LEU A 137 -5.06 -1.13 24.61
CA LEU A 137 -5.17 0.12 23.86
C LEU A 137 -4.68 1.30 24.70
N GLU A 138 -5.17 1.43 25.93
CA GLU A 138 -4.84 2.52 26.84
C GLU A 138 -3.34 2.55 27.18
N VAL A 139 -2.75 1.38 27.48
CA VAL A 139 -1.33 1.26 27.81
C VAL A 139 -0.46 1.62 26.61
N LEU A 140 -0.75 1.08 25.41
CA LEU A 140 0.03 1.39 24.21
C LEU A 140 -0.09 2.87 23.83
N LYS A 141 -1.27 3.47 23.97
CA LYS A 141 -1.53 4.89 23.71
C LYS A 141 -0.72 5.79 24.67
N LYS A 142 -0.75 5.52 25.98
CA LYS A 142 -0.02 6.29 26.99
C LYS A 142 1.50 6.17 26.84
N MET A 143 1.99 4.99 26.49
CA MET A 143 3.42 4.73 26.39
C MET A 143 4.02 5.08 25.02
N GLY A 144 3.22 5.34 23.99
CA GLY A 144 3.71 5.54 22.62
C GLY A 144 4.40 4.31 22.02
N LYS A 145 4.08 3.11 22.55
CA LYS A 145 4.72 1.85 22.15
C LYS A 145 3.88 1.09 21.15
N ALA A 146 4.57 0.23 20.40
CA ALA A 146 3.98 -0.80 19.56
C ALA A 146 4.50 -2.18 19.95
N GLY A 147 3.62 -3.16 19.99
CA GLY A 147 3.99 -4.56 20.15
C GLY A 147 4.47 -5.13 18.81
N ALA A 148 5.74 -5.55 18.74
CA ALA A 148 6.33 -6.16 17.57
C ALA A 148 6.26 -7.69 17.63
N GLY A 149 5.82 -8.31 16.54
CA GLY A 149 5.60 -9.74 16.47
C GLY A 149 5.38 -10.25 15.05
N ARG A 150 4.61 -11.34 14.94
CA ARG A 150 4.30 -11.99 13.66
C ARG A 150 2.84 -12.39 13.58
N ILE A 151 2.32 -12.43 12.36
CA ILE A 151 1.00 -12.95 12.03
C ILE A 151 1.09 -13.83 10.79
N THR A 152 0.40 -14.98 10.81
CA THR A 152 0.18 -15.79 9.61
C THR A 152 -1.20 -15.50 9.05
N MET A 153 -1.24 -15.01 7.81
CA MET A 153 -2.46 -14.77 7.06
C MET A 153 -2.45 -15.60 5.78
N ARG A 154 -3.47 -16.43 5.59
CA ARG A 154 -3.56 -17.39 4.48
C ARG A 154 -2.34 -18.33 4.46
N THR A 155 -1.36 -18.06 3.61
CA THR A 155 -0.19 -18.91 3.35
C THR A 155 1.14 -18.20 3.61
N LYS A 156 1.10 -16.96 4.11
CA LYS A 156 2.31 -16.15 4.33
C LYS A 156 2.36 -15.68 5.77
N GLU A 157 3.54 -15.78 6.39
CA GLU A 157 3.88 -15.14 7.65
C GLU A 157 4.36 -13.71 7.36
N TYR A 158 3.97 -12.76 8.21
CA TYR A 158 4.35 -11.35 8.14
C TYR A 158 4.90 -10.91 9.48
N PRO A 159 6.03 -10.17 9.51
CA PRO A 159 6.33 -9.35 10.66
C PRO A 159 5.22 -8.30 10.82
N ALA A 160 4.86 -8.00 12.05
CA ALA A 160 3.74 -7.10 12.30
C ALA A 160 3.93 -6.26 13.56
N LEU A 161 3.30 -5.09 13.57
CA LEU A 161 3.17 -4.23 14.73
C LEU A 161 1.71 -4.15 15.15
N VAL A 162 1.46 -4.23 16.47
CA VAL A 162 0.18 -3.86 17.06
C VAL A 162 0.37 -2.57 17.83
N HIS A 163 -0.36 -1.53 17.46
CA HIS A 163 -0.21 -0.20 18.04
C HIS A 163 -1.56 0.50 18.19
N ALA A 164 -1.61 1.54 19.00
CA ALA A 164 -2.79 2.40 19.12
C ALA A 164 -2.87 3.36 17.93
N TYR A 165 -4.07 3.51 17.36
CA TYR A 165 -4.39 4.54 16.38
C TYR A 165 -5.77 5.11 16.66
N LYS A 166 -5.85 6.40 16.97
CA LYS A 166 -7.07 7.04 17.49
C LYS A 166 -7.61 6.25 18.69
N ASP A 167 -8.80 5.70 18.59
CA ASP A 167 -9.46 4.92 19.65
C ASP A 167 -9.56 3.43 19.31
N SER A 168 -8.59 2.91 18.56
CA SER A 168 -8.54 1.51 18.17
C SER A 168 -7.12 0.94 18.21
N LEU A 169 -7.02 -0.39 18.35
CA LEU A 169 -5.81 -1.12 18.06
C LEU A 169 -5.73 -1.36 16.54
N VAL A 170 -4.55 -1.15 15.99
CA VAL A 170 -4.23 -1.38 14.58
C VAL A 170 -3.09 -2.38 14.50
N LEU A 171 -3.22 -3.35 13.60
CA LEU A 171 -2.14 -4.21 13.16
C LEU A 171 -1.61 -3.68 11.85
N THR A 172 -0.31 -3.41 11.78
CA THR A 172 0.38 -3.06 10.54
C THR A 172 1.36 -4.17 10.18
N THR A 173 1.20 -4.80 9.01
CA THR A 173 2.20 -5.74 8.48
C THR A 173 3.43 -4.98 8.02
N LEU A 174 4.58 -5.63 8.15
CA LEU A 174 5.85 -5.06 7.74
C LEU A 174 6.45 -5.87 6.59
N ARG A 175 7.28 -5.21 5.80
CA ARG A 175 8.20 -5.85 4.84
C ARG A 175 9.34 -6.50 5.58
N TYR A 176 9.87 -7.57 5.04
CA TYR A 176 11.13 -8.14 5.50
C TYR A 176 12.31 -7.25 5.06
N ALA A 177 13.41 -7.30 5.80
CA ALA A 177 14.61 -6.52 5.47
C ALA A 177 15.14 -6.76 4.05
N TYR A 178 15.02 -7.99 3.54
CA TYR A 178 15.46 -8.35 2.18
C TYR A 178 14.53 -7.80 1.08
N GLU A 179 13.32 -7.33 1.42
CA GLU A 179 12.37 -6.70 0.47
C GLU A 179 12.68 -5.20 0.28
N VAL A 180 13.54 -4.62 1.14
CA VAL A 180 13.91 -3.19 1.10
C VAL A 180 15.30 -3.05 0.50
N ILE A 181 15.39 -2.28 -0.57
CA ILE A 181 16.68 -1.99 -1.24
C ILE A 181 17.43 -0.92 -0.46
N ASP A 182 18.71 -1.16 -0.16
CA ASP A 182 19.60 -0.14 0.42
C ASP A 182 19.96 0.89 -0.67
N PRO A 183 19.60 2.18 -0.48
CA PRO A 183 19.96 3.23 -1.45
C PRO A 183 21.46 3.38 -1.69
N HIS A 184 22.33 3.01 -0.73
CA HIS A 184 23.77 3.07 -0.92
C HIS A 184 24.30 2.14 -2.01
N GLY A 185 23.48 1.19 -2.50
CA GLY A 185 23.81 0.33 -3.64
C GLY A 185 23.79 1.05 -5.00
N PHE A 186 23.21 2.26 -5.09
CA PHE A 186 23.12 3.01 -6.35
C PHE A 186 24.38 3.86 -6.59
N GLU A 187 25.05 3.62 -7.74
CA GLU A 187 26.28 4.34 -8.12
C GLU A 187 26.02 5.84 -8.34
N GLU A 188 24.84 6.21 -8.81
CA GLU A 188 24.42 7.59 -9.04
C GLU A 188 24.47 8.42 -7.76
N LEU A 189 24.17 7.83 -6.61
CA LEU A 189 24.26 8.52 -5.31
C LEU A 189 25.69 8.76 -4.87
N LYS A 190 26.63 7.88 -5.25
CA LYS A 190 28.04 8.03 -4.94
C LYS A 190 28.70 9.15 -5.77
N ALA A 191 28.13 9.48 -6.92
CA ALA A 191 28.62 10.51 -7.82
C ALA A 191 28.11 11.94 -7.48
N LEU A 192 27.27 12.08 -6.45
CA LEU A 192 26.71 13.38 -6.07
C LEU A 192 27.82 14.31 -5.53
N LYS A 193 27.78 15.55 -6.03
CA LYS A 193 28.68 16.62 -5.58
C LYS A 193 28.02 17.47 -4.50
N GLU A 194 28.81 17.98 -3.58
CA GLU A 194 28.32 18.93 -2.58
C GLU A 194 27.81 20.21 -3.28
N PRO A 195 26.60 20.70 -2.95
CA PRO A 195 26.05 21.93 -3.53
C PRO A 195 26.76 23.17 -2.99
N GLY A 196 26.74 24.26 -3.76
CA GLY A 196 27.31 25.54 -3.35
C GLY A 196 26.55 26.18 -2.19
N LYS A 197 27.28 26.91 -1.32
CA LYS A 197 26.68 27.56 -0.12
C LYS A 197 25.52 28.50 -0.47
N THR A 198 25.62 29.23 -1.57
CA THR A 198 24.56 30.15 -2.05
C THR A 198 23.31 29.40 -2.50
N GLU A 199 23.49 28.25 -3.18
CA GLU A 199 22.39 27.39 -3.62
C GLU A 199 21.65 26.81 -2.41
N VAL A 200 22.39 26.30 -1.43
CA VAL A 200 21.83 25.80 -0.15
C VAL A 200 21.05 26.90 0.59
N TYR A 201 21.58 28.14 0.63
CA TYR A 201 20.91 29.26 1.29
C TYR A 201 19.57 29.60 0.60
N LEU A 202 19.57 29.73 -0.73
CA LEU A 202 18.35 30.03 -1.49
C LEU A 202 17.32 28.91 -1.38
N ALA A 203 17.75 27.64 -1.46
CA ALA A 203 16.85 26.48 -1.31
C ALA A 203 16.23 26.42 0.08
N LYS A 204 17.01 26.70 1.16
CA LYS A 204 16.49 26.77 2.53
C LYS A 204 15.41 27.85 2.67
N LYS A 205 15.59 29.03 2.07
CA LYS A 205 14.58 30.09 2.12
C LYS A 205 13.28 29.65 1.47
N ILE A 206 13.33 29.03 0.29
CA ILE A 206 12.14 28.47 -0.39
C ILE A 206 11.43 27.43 0.48
N ILE A 207 12.20 26.51 1.10
CA ILE A 207 11.62 25.46 1.94
C ILE A 207 10.90 26.08 3.15
N VAL A 208 11.50 27.09 3.79
CA VAL A 208 10.88 27.78 4.95
C VAL A 208 9.60 28.49 4.51
N ASP A 209 9.62 29.20 3.39
CA ASP A 209 8.48 29.96 2.87
C ASP A 209 7.31 29.05 2.43
N LEU A 210 7.61 27.79 2.07
CA LEU A 210 6.62 26.77 1.69
C LEU A 210 6.30 25.78 2.81
N SER A 211 6.91 25.91 3.99
CA SER A 211 6.64 25.01 5.11
C SER A 211 5.25 25.28 5.70
N GLY A 212 4.50 24.20 5.96
CA GLY A 212 3.16 24.25 6.52
C GLY A 212 2.77 22.94 7.19
N GLU A 213 1.56 22.86 7.71
CA GLU A 213 0.99 21.62 8.22
C GLU A 213 0.59 20.71 7.06
N PHE A 214 0.80 19.40 7.25
CA PHE A 214 0.42 18.41 6.25
C PHE A 214 -1.03 17.98 6.45
N ASP A 215 -1.89 18.26 5.48
CA ASP A 215 -3.24 17.71 5.41
C ASP A 215 -3.38 16.83 4.14
N ILE A 216 -3.60 15.54 4.34
CA ILE A 216 -3.81 14.59 3.23
C ILE A 216 -5.07 14.93 2.40
N ALA A 217 -6.03 15.67 2.96
CA ALA A 217 -7.24 16.04 2.25
C ALA A 217 -7.00 17.07 1.12
N GLU A 218 -5.87 17.78 1.14
CA GLU A 218 -5.45 18.70 0.06
C GLU A 218 -4.98 17.97 -1.20
N TYR A 219 -4.68 16.67 -1.10
CA TYR A 219 -4.17 15.86 -2.21
C TYR A 219 -5.29 15.05 -2.86
N GLU A 220 -5.82 15.55 -3.96
CA GLU A 220 -6.88 14.89 -4.73
C GLU A 220 -6.31 14.09 -5.91
N ASP A 221 -6.95 12.96 -6.23
CA ASP A 221 -6.63 12.17 -7.42
C ASP A 221 -7.22 12.82 -8.68
N GLY A 222 -6.46 13.73 -9.27
CA GLY A 222 -6.88 14.44 -10.48
C GLY A 222 -7.08 13.54 -11.71
N TYR A 223 -6.42 12.37 -11.78
CA TYR A 223 -6.70 11.40 -12.84
C TYR A 223 -8.08 10.79 -12.68
N LYS A 224 -8.41 10.35 -11.48
CA LYS A 224 -9.72 9.79 -11.16
C LYS A 224 -10.84 10.76 -11.47
N GLN A 225 -10.69 12.05 -11.08
CA GLN A 225 -11.68 13.09 -11.39
C GLN A 225 -11.89 13.23 -12.92
N ARG A 226 -10.78 13.32 -13.69
CA ARG A 226 -10.86 13.41 -15.16
C ARG A 226 -11.52 12.20 -15.80
N VAL A 227 -11.24 10.99 -15.29
CA VAL A 227 -11.88 9.75 -15.78
C VAL A 227 -13.37 9.71 -15.44
N GLU A 228 -13.75 10.08 -14.22
CA GLU A 228 -15.17 10.18 -13.84
C GLU A 228 -15.94 11.18 -14.71
N ASP A 229 -15.34 12.33 -15.02
CA ASP A 229 -15.95 13.33 -15.89
C ASP A 229 -16.03 12.87 -17.35
N LEU A 230 -15.01 12.14 -17.84
CA LEU A 230 -15.05 11.51 -19.16
C LEU A 230 -16.18 10.48 -19.25
N ILE A 231 -16.35 9.64 -18.21
CA ILE A 231 -17.43 8.67 -18.13
C ILE A 231 -18.80 9.39 -18.17
N LYS A 232 -18.96 10.45 -17.36
CA LYS A 232 -20.21 11.25 -17.35
C LYS A 232 -20.54 11.85 -18.72
N LYS A 233 -19.53 12.43 -19.40
CA LYS A 233 -19.67 12.99 -20.77
C LYS A 233 -20.03 11.92 -21.79
N LYS A 234 -19.34 10.77 -21.76
CA LYS A 234 -19.66 9.63 -22.67
C LYS A 234 -21.06 9.09 -22.48
N ILE A 235 -21.54 8.99 -21.24
CA ILE A 235 -22.93 8.57 -20.96
C ILE A 235 -23.94 9.54 -21.58
N LYS A 236 -23.61 10.84 -21.65
CA LYS A 236 -24.46 11.87 -22.27
C LYS A 236 -24.29 11.97 -23.79
N GLY A 237 -23.35 11.23 -24.40
CA GLY A 237 -23.04 11.31 -25.83
C GLY A 237 -22.17 12.50 -26.22
N GLU A 238 -21.54 13.17 -25.26
CA GLU A 238 -20.67 14.31 -25.50
C GLU A 238 -19.23 13.87 -25.83
N THR A 239 -18.56 14.57 -26.75
CA THR A 239 -17.14 14.34 -27.07
C THR A 239 -16.25 15.23 -26.20
N MET A 240 -15.10 14.70 -25.77
CA MET A 240 -14.11 15.43 -24.99
C MET A 240 -12.88 15.74 -25.84
N VAL A 241 -12.46 17.01 -25.88
CA VAL A 241 -11.16 17.40 -26.41
C VAL A 241 -10.13 17.22 -25.29
N ILE A 242 -9.12 16.40 -25.54
CA ILE A 242 -8.01 16.18 -24.59
C ILE A 242 -6.91 17.16 -24.95
N GLU A 243 -6.71 18.16 -24.10
CA GLU A 243 -5.54 19.05 -24.19
C GLU A 243 -4.30 18.30 -23.66
N LYS A 244 -3.24 18.33 -24.47
CA LYS A 244 -1.95 17.78 -24.02
C LYS A 244 -1.28 18.79 -23.08
N PRO A 245 -0.70 18.34 -21.96
CA PRO A 245 0.07 19.23 -21.10
C PRO A 245 1.25 19.83 -21.87
N VAL A 246 1.45 21.13 -21.74
CA VAL A 246 2.62 21.83 -22.28
C VAL A 246 3.82 21.44 -21.43
N GLN A 247 4.87 20.91 -22.05
CA GLN A 247 6.14 20.66 -21.38
C GLN A 247 6.87 22.01 -21.22
N GLU A 248 7.12 22.41 -19.97
CA GLU A 248 8.00 23.56 -19.71
C GLU A 248 9.47 23.11 -19.88
N GLU A 249 10.26 23.97 -20.53
CA GLU A 249 11.69 23.73 -20.68
C GLU A 249 12.42 23.87 -19.35
N ALA A 250 13.35 22.92 -19.09
CA ALA A 250 14.15 22.90 -17.87
C ALA A 250 15.11 24.11 -17.84
N LYS A 251 14.90 25.01 -16.89
CA LYS A 251 15.79 26.15 -16.62
C LYS A 251 17.00 25.73 -15.78
N GLY A 252 18.14 26.41 -15.93
CA GLY A 252 19.29 26.17 -15.06
C GLY A 252 18.95 26.38 -13.56
N LEU A 253 19.47 25.55 -12.67
CA LEU A 253 19.12 25.50 -11.24
C LEU A 253 19.11 26.88 -10.55
N MET A 254 20.18 27.70 -10.71
CA MET A 254 20.28 29.01 -10.07
C MET A 254 19.23 30.01 -10.57
N VAL A 255 18.85 29.92 -11.84
CA VAL A 255 17.80 30.76 -12.41
C VAL A 255 16.45 30.36 -11.83
N ALA A 256 16.15 29.07 -11.80
CA ALA A 256 14.93 28.55 -11.26
C ALA A 256 14.75 28.91 -9.78
N LEU A 257 15.78 28.75 -8.93
CA LEU A 257 15.73 29.13 -7.51
C LEU A 257 15.40 30.62 -7.31
N ARG A 258 16.03 31.52 -8.07
CA ARG A 258 15.78 32.95 -7.97
C ARG A 258 14.38 33.36 -8.48
N GLU A 259 13.90 32.75 -9.54
CA GLU A 259 12.56 33.02 -10.07
C GLU A 259 11.48 32.50 -9.07
N THR A 260 11.65 31.34 -8.49
CA THR A 260 10.73 30.80 -7.47
C THR A 260 10.63 31.74 -6.27
N LEU A 261 11.76 32.20 -5.72
CA LEU A 261 11.75 33.16 -4.61
C LEU A 261 11.01 34.47 -4.97
N LYS A 262 11.25 35.03 -6.16
CA LYS A 262 10.52 36.23 -6.61
C LYS A 262 9.01 36.02 -6.76
N GLN A 263 8.58 34.80 -7.08
CA GLN A 263 7.15 34.47 -7.16
C GLN A 263 6.52 34.36 -5.78
N LEU A 264 7.25 33.79 -4.79
CA LEU A 264 6.79 33.68 -3.40
C LEU A 264 6.71 35.03 -2.69
N GLU A 265 7.66 35.94 -2.95
CA GLU A 265 7.65 37.32 -2.40
C GLU A 265 6.50 38.19 -2.96
N LYS A 266 5.81 37.79 -4.04
CA LYS A 266 4.66 38.49 -4.61
C LYS A 266 3.29 37.98 -4.16
N LYS A 267 3.25 36.84 -3.42
CA LYS A 267 2.06 36.29 -2.81
C LYS A 267 1.93 36.74 -1.36
#